data_d7be239940fc5eb0dcc7ab20779271b7
#
_entry.id   d7be239940fc5eb0dcc7ab20779271b7
#
_cell.length_a   1.000
_cell.length_b   1.000
_cell.length_c   1.000
_cell.angle_alpha   90.00
_cell.angle_beta   90.00
_cell.angle_gamma   90.00
#
_symmetry.space_group_name_H-M   'P 1'
#
loop_
_entity.id
_entity.type
_entity.pdbx_description
1 polymer ?
#
loop_
_entity_poly.entity_id
_entity_poly.type
_entity_poly.pdbx_seq_one_letter_code
_entity_poly.pdbx_strand_id
1 'polypeptide(L)'
;MNLFFDTSALVKYFHIEEGTDKVTALIRNSDHEIWVLELARIEFMSALFRRYREHIINDEQLGLAISGFETEYSTFNVEPLNQIVASEAEALLKKYGKSEGLRTLDALHLGAFRLLAEEDWIFVSADEVLGNVVQIEGFRVINPCNKK
;
A
#
# COMPACT_ATOMS: atom_id res chain seq x y z
N MET A 1 4.40 -6.65 -15.06
CA MET A 1 3.80 -7.37 -13.92
C MET A 1 2.85 -6.47 -13.17
N ASN A 2 1.82 -7.04 -12.57
CA ASN A 2 0.89 -6.30 -11.73
C ASN A 2 1.36 -6.33 -10.28
N LEU A 3 1.65 -5.16 -9.73
CA LEU A 3 2.09 -4.99 -8.35
C LEU A 3 1.03 -4.18 -7.59
N PHE A 4 0.56 -4.72 -6.48
CA PHE A 4 -0.40 -4.04 -5.61
C PHE A 4 0.30 -3.56 -4.35
N PHE A 5 0.26 -2.26 -4.10
CA PHE A 5 0.93 -1.62 -2.97
C PHE A 5 -0.07 -1.31 -1.86
N ASP A 6 0.26 -1.69 -0.64
CA ASP A 6 -0.40 -1.10 0.52
C ASP A 6 0.24 0.25 0.84
N THR A 7 -0.33 0.97 1.79
CA THR A 7 0.16 2.30 2.15
C THR A 7 1.55 2.25 2.77
N SER A 8 1.86 1.21 3.56
CA SER A 8 3.17 1.08 4.22
C SER A 8 4.33 1.04 3.24
N ALA A 9 4.13 0.40 2.09
CA ALA A 9 5.12 0.36 1.02
C ALA A 9 5.08 1.63 0.17
N LEU A 10 3.88 2.12 -0.16
CA LEU A 10 3.71 3.28 -1.04
C LEU A 10 4.38 4.54 -0.48
N VAL A 11 4.26 4.80 0.82
CA VAL A 11 4.84 6.00 1.45
C VAL A 11 6.34 6.09 1.26
N LYS A 12 7.03 4.96 1.10
CA LYS A 12 8.48 4.90 0.89
C LYS A 12 8.92 5.51 -0.43
N TYR A 13 8.02 5.60 -1.39
CA TYR A 13 8.30 6.29 -2.66
C TYR A 13 8.38 7.80 -2.50
N PHE A 14 7.68 8.34 -1.51
CA PHE A 14 7.54 9.78 -1.29
C PHE A 14 8.38 10.30 -0.12
N HIS A 15 8.83 9.43 0.77
CA HIS A 15 9.67 9.77 1.93
C HIS A 15 10.89 8.87 1.94
N ILE A 16 12.08 9.49 2.06
CA ILE A 16 13.34 8.74 2.10
C ILE A 16 13.43 8.01 3.44
N GLU A 17 13.38 6.69 3.37
CA GLU A 17 13.47 5.79 4.52
C GLU A 17 13.95 4.41 4.07
N GLU A 18 14.06 3.45 4.98
CA GLU A 18 14.41 2.08 4.62
C GLU A 18 13.41 1.51 3.60
N GLY A 19 13.93 0.96 2.51
CA GLY A 19 13.11 0.38 1.44
C GLY A 19 12.78 1.31 0.29
N THR A 20 13.09 2.61 0.38
CA THR A 20 12.80 3.58 -0.67
C THR A 20 13.42 3.19 -2.02
N ASP A 21 14.68 2.75 -2.03
CA ASP A 21 15.34 2.38 -3.29
C ASP A 21 14.64 1.21 -3.97
N LYS A 22 14.22 0.22 -3.20
CA LYS A 22 13.50 -0.94 -3.72
C LYS A 22 12.13 -0.53 -4.28
N VAL A 23 11.38 0.25 -3.54
CA VAL A 23 10.05 0.74 -3.98
C VAL A 23 10.19 1.60 -5.23
N THR A 24 11.15 2.50 -5.26
CA THR A 24 11.40 3.36 -6.43
C THR A 24 11.71 2.53 -7.67
N ALA A 25 12.55 1.52 -7.54
CA ALA A 25 12.88 0.63 -8.65
C ALA A 25 11.64 -0.12 -9.16
N LEU A 26 10.78 -0.59 -8.27
CA LEU A 26 9.56 -1.29 -8.64
C LEU A 26 8.57 -0.37 -9.38
N ILE A 27 8.35 0.84 -8.86
CA ILE A 27 7.38 1.78 -9.45
C ILE A 27 7.87 2.34 -10.78
N ARG A 28 9.16 2.61 -10.92
CA ARG A 28 9.75 3.20 -12.13
C ARG A 28 10.03 2.20 -13.24
N ASN A 29 9.88 0.92 -12.98
CA ASN A 29 10.01 -0.10 -14.01
C ASN A 29 8.80 -0.04 -14.95
N SER A 30 9.03 0.31 -16.21
CA SER A 30 7.97 0.47 -17.22
C SER A 30 7.22 -0.82 -17.56
N ASP A 31 7.77 -1.98 -17.19
CA ASP A 31 7.11 -3.27 -17.38
C ASP A 31 6.08 -3.59 -16.29
N HIS A 32 6.00 -2.74 -15.26
CA HIS A 32 5.09 -2.92 -14.14
C HIS A 32 3.85 -2.05 -14.25
N GLU A 33 2.70 -2.61 -13.91
CA GLU A 33 1.47 -1.88 -13.62
C GLU A 33 1.32 -1.76 -12.12
N ILE A 34 1.13 -0.55 -11.62
CA ILE A 34 1.04 -0.27 -10.19
C ILE A 34 -0.42 -0.08 -9.80
N TRP A 35 -0.85 -0.83 -8.80
CA TRP A 35 -2.22 -0.84 -8.29
C TRP A 35 -2.25 -0.46 -6.83
N VAL A 36 -3.27 0.29 -6.45
CA VAL A 36 -3.52 0.69 -5.06
C VAL A 36 -5.02 0.71 -4.78
N LEU A 37 -5.39 0.49 -3.52
CA LEU A 37 -6.73 0.82 -3.05
C LEU A 37 -6.82 2.34 -2.83
N GLU A 38 -7.95 2.93 -3.15
CA GLU A 38 -8.23 4.36 -2.93
C GLU A 38 -7.91 4.81 -1.49
N LEU A 39 -8.06 3.93 -0.52
CA LEU A 39 -7.68 4.17 0.88
C LEU A 39 -6.24 4.67 1.04
N ALA A 40 -5.32 4.22 0.20
CA ALA A 40 -3.91 4.63 0.25
C ALA A 40 -3.75 6.15 0.11
N ARG A 41 -4.59 6.80 -0.72
CA ARG A 41 -4.57 8.26 -0.88
C ARG A 41 -4.93 8.96 0.43
N ILE A 42 -5.95 8.47 1.13
CA ILE A 42 -6.42 9.04 2.39
C ILE A 42 -5.39 8.85 3.48
N GLU A 43 -4.85 7.64 3.58
CA GLU A 43 -3.81 7.32 4.56
C GLU A 43 -2.53 8.13 4.32
N PHE A 44 -2.14 8.31 3.06
CA PHE A 44 -0.99 9.14 2.70
C PHE A 44 -1.20 10.60 3.13
N MET A 45 -2.36 11.18 2.82
CA MET A 45 -2.69 12.54 3.24
C MET A 45 -2.65 12.69 4.76
N SER A 46 -3.22 11.73 5.48
CA SER A 46 -3.18 11.72 6.95
C SER A 46 -1.74 11.69 7.47
N ALA A 47 -0.88 10.89 6.88
CA ALA A 47 0.53 10.80 7.25
C ALA A 47 1.28 12.12 6.97
N LEU A 48 1.00 12.79 5.85
CA LEU A 48 1.58 14.10 5.54
C LEU A 48 1.22 15.16 6.57
N PHE A 49 -0.07 15.26 6.90
CA PHE A 49 -0.53 16.25 7.90
C PHE A 49 0.02 15.95 9.28
N ARG A 50 0.21 14.68 9.63
CA ARG A 50 0.90 14.30 10.87
C ARG A 50 2.33 14.81 10.89
N ARG A 51 3.09 14.64 9.82
CA ARG A 51 4.46 15.16 9.69
C ARG A 51 4.48 16.69 9.85
N TYR A 52 3.49 17.35 9.29
CA TYR A 52 3.34 18.82 9.47
C TYR A 52 3.11 19.19 10.94
N ARG A 53 2.19 18.51 11.61
CA ARG A 53 1.91 18.78 13.05
C ARG A 53 3.12 18.49 13.94
N GLU A 54 3.95 17.53 13.57
CA GLU A 54 5.16 17.16 14.30
C GLU A 54 6.36 18.05 13.91
N HIS A 55 6.13 19.09 13.11
CA HIS A 55 7.14 20.05 12.66
C HIS A 55 8.29 19.41 11.84
N ILE A 56 8.04 18.28 11.21
CA ILE A 56 9.01 17.61 10.33
C ILE A 56 9.07 18.29 8.97
N ILE A 57 7.94 18.81 8.49
CA ILE A 57 7.82 19.57 7.25
C ILE A 57 7.11 20.90 7.50
N ASN A 58 7.44 21.92 6.70
CA ASN A 58 6.82 23.24 6.75
C ASN A 58 5.69 23.36 5.70
N ASP A 59 5.03 24.53 5.62
CA ASP A 59 3.93 24.78 4.68
C ASP A 59 4.34 24.57 3.22
N GLU A 60 5.51 25.07 2.84
CA GLU A 60 6.00 24.92 1.47
C GLU A 60 6.25 23.45 1.12
N GLN A 61 6.91 22.74 2.01
CA GLN A 61 7.19 21.31 1.84
C GLN A 61 5.90 20.47 1.79
N LEU A 62 4.92 20.82 2.61
CA LEU A 62 3.61 20.18 2.58
C LEU A 62 2.93 20.35 1.22
N GLY A 63 2.90 21.58 0.71
CA GLY A 63 2.32 21.87 -0.61
C GLY A 63 3.02 21.12 -1.74
N LEU A 64 4.35 21.07 -1.73
CA LEU A 64 5.14 20.35 -2.72
C LEU A 64 4.91 18.82 -2.63
N ALA A 65 4.79 18.30 -1.41
CA ALA A 65 4.54 16.87 -1.20
C ALA A 65 3.16 16.46 -1.72
N ILE A 66 2.14 17.29 -1.48
CA ILE A 66 0.78 17.03 -1.99
C ILE A 66 0.78 17.05 -3.52
N SER A 67 1.36 18.07 -4.14
CA SER A 67 1.43 18.19 -5.60
C SER A 67 2.19 17.03 -6.23
N GLY A 68 3.33 16.66 -5.65
CA GLY A 68 4.14 15.53 -6.12
C GLY A 68 3.40 14.20 -6.01
N PHE A 69 2.70 14.00 -4.91
CA PHE A 69 1.87 12.80 -4.73
C PHE A 69 0.76 12.73 -5.77
N GLU A 70 0.02 13.82 -5.98
CA GLU A 70 -1.08 13.84 -6.94
C GLU A 70 -0.62 13.53 -8.36
N THR A 71 0.55 14.05 -8.75
CA THR A 71 1.15 13.77 -10.06
C THR A 71 1.46 12.29 -10.24
N GLU A 72 2.15 11.68 -9.28
CA GLU A 72 2.51 10.25 -9.34
C GLU A 72 1.29 9.35 -9.23
N TYR A 73 0.37 9.69 -8.33
CA TYR A 73 -0.86 8.92 -8.10
C TYR A 73 -1.72 8.82 -9.36
N SER A 74 -1.69 9.86 -10.21
CA SER A 74 -2.44 9.87 -11.46
C SER A 74 -1.98 8.79 -12.44
N THR A 75 -0.79 8.21 -12.25
CA THR A 75 -0.25 7.14 -13.08
C THR A 75 -0.61 5.75 -12.57
N PHE A 76 -1.13 5.64 -11.36
CA PHE A 76 -1.48 4.35 -10.75
C PHE A 76 -2.88 3.90 -11.14
N ASN A 77 -3.09 2.59 -11.11
CA ASN A 77 -4.41 2.00 -11.22
C ASN A 77 -5.04 1.98 -9.83
N VAL A 78 -6.15 2.69 -9.66
CA VAL A 78 -6.78 2.86 -8.34
C VAL A 78 -8.07 2.07 -8.28
N GLU A 79 -8.15 1.14 -7.33
CA GLU A 79 -9.38 0.41 -7.03
C GLU A 79 -10.23 1.23 -6.05
N PRO A 80 -11.50 1.50 -6.38
CA PRO A 80 -12.37 2.25 -5.48
C PRO A 80 -12.63 1.50 -4.17
N LEU A 81 -12.68 2.25 -3.06
CA LEU A 81 -13.10 1.75 -1.77
C LEU A 81 -14.63 1.71 -1.73
N ASN A 82 -15.19 0.53 -1.93
CA ASN A 82 -16.63 0.33 -2.03
C ASN A 82 -17.11 -0.79 -1.10
N GLN A 83 -18.42 -1.08 -1.12
CA GLN A 83 -19.03 -2.09 -0.28
C GLN A 83 -18.49 -3.50 -0.56
N ILE A 84 -18.15 -3.81 -1.80
CA ILE A 84 -17.60 -5.12 -2.17
C ILE A 84 -16.24 -5.33 -1.51
N VAL A 85 -15.38 -4.31 -1.53
CA VAL A 85 -14.09 -4.34 -0.82
C VAL A 85 -14.30 -4.49 0.68
N ALA A 86 -15.23 -3.73 1.26
CA ALA A 86 -15.54 -3.81 2.69
C ALA A 86 -16.01 -5.21 3.09
N SER A 87 -16.87 -5.83 2.29
CA SER A 87 -17.35 -7.19 2.55
C SER A 87 -16.23 -8.22 2.47
N GLU A 88 -15.32 -8.08 1.52
CA GLU A 88 -14.15 -8.94 1.40
C GLU A 88 -13.22 -8.79 2.59
N ALA A 89 -13.00 -7.54 3.05
CA ALA A 89 -12.20 -7.25 4.24
C ALA A 89 -12.79 -7.90 5.50
N GLU A 90 -14.11 -7.85 5.66
CA GLU A 90 -14.81 -8.49 6.78
C GLU A 90 -14.58 -10.01 6.78
N ALA A 91 -14.70 -10.65 5.61
CA ALA A 91 -14.43 -12.07 5.46
C ALA A 91 -12.98 -12.43 5.86
N LEU A 92 -12.01 -11.60 5.47
CA LEU A 92 -10.61 -11.79 5.83
C LEU A 92 -10.38 -11.62 7.34
N LEU A 93 -11.05 -10.65 7.97
CA LEU A 93 -10.98 -10.46 9.42
C LEU A 93 -11.54 -11.66 10.18
N LYS A 94 -12.64 -12.23 9.71
CA LYS A 94 -13.21 -13.44 10.31
C LYS A 94 -12.27 -14.63 10.20
N LYS A 95 -11.50 -14.71 9.11
CA LYS A 95 -10.56 -15.81 8.86
C LYS A 95 -9.24 -15.66 9.61
N TYR A 96 -8.70 -14.45 9.68
CA TYR A 96 -7.32 -14.18 10.15
C TYR A 96 -7.21 -13.26 11.36
N GLY A 97 -8.29 -12.63 11.78
CA GLY A 97 -8.25 -11.68 12.89
C GLY A 97 -7.79 -12.31 14.20
N LYS A 98 -8.24 -13.53 14.48
CA LYS A 98 -7.89 -14.26 15.70
C LYS A 98 -6.48 -14.86 15.66
N SER A 99 -6.16 -15.56 14.57
CA SER A 99 -4.92 -16.35 14.46
C SER A 99 -3.72 -15.50 14.08
N GLU A 100 -3.90 -14.53 13.18
CA GLU A 100 -2.81 -13.75 12.59
C GLU A 100 -2.79 -12.29 13.02
N GLY A 101 -3.83 -11.82 13.71
CA GLY A 101 -3.90 -10.43 14.16
C GLY A 101 -4.11 -9.42 13.04
N LEU A 102 -4.76 -9.82 11.95
CA LEU A 102 -5.10 -8.93 10.84
C LEU A 102 -5.98 -7.78 11.32
N ARG A 103 -5.66 -6.53 10.94
CA ARG A 103 -6.37 -5.34 11.37
C ARG A 103 -7.17 -4.73 10.24
N THR A 104 -8.06 -3.78 10.57
CA THR A 104 -9.07 -3.20 9.66
C THR A 104 -8.49 -2.65 8.37
N LEU A 105 -7.51 -1.73 8.45
CA LEU A 105 -6.98 -1.08 7.24
C LEU A 105 -6.23 -2.07 6.37
N ASP A 106 -5.47 -2.97 6.98
CA ASP A 106 -4.75 -4.03 6.26
C ASP A 106 -5.71 -4.99 5.57
N ALA A 107 -6.82 -5.33 6.23
CA ALA A 107 -7.87 -6.17 5.64
C ALA A 107 -8.52 -5.51 4.42
N LEU A 108 -8.67 -4.18 4.43
CA LEU A 108 -9.21 -3.45 3.28
C LEU A 108 -8.25 -3.51 2.08
N HIS A 109 -6.97 -3.27 2.28
CA HIS A 109 -5.98 -3.39 1.21
C HIS A 109 -5.93 -4.81 0.64
N LEU A 110 -5.88 -5.81 1.51
CA LEU A 110 -5.86 -7.21 1.08
C LEU A 110 -7.15 -7.61 0.40
N GLY A 111 -8.30 -7.12 0.89
CA GLY A 111 -9.59 -7.38 0.28
C GLY A 111 -9.67 -6.89 -1.16
N ALA A 112 -9.23 -5.67 -1.42
CA ALA A 112 -9.14 -5.12 -2.77
C ALA A 112 -8.22 -5.97 -3.65
N PHE A 113 -7.05 -6.32 -3.14
CA PHE A 113 -6.08 -7.17 -3.86
C PHE A 113 -6.70 -8.52 -4.25
N ARG A 114 -7.36 -9.19 -3.32
CA ARG A 114 -7.99 -10.50 -3.59
C ARG A 114 -9.04 -10.45 -4.69
N LEU A 115 -9.79 -9.35 -4.75
CA LEU A 115 -10.83 -9.18 -5.78
C LEU A 115 -10.23 -8.96 -7.18
N LEU A 116 -9.02 -8.44 -7.26
CA LEU A 116 -8.34 -8.10 -8.51
C LEU A 116 -7.33 -9.15 -8.96
N ALA A 117 -6.61 -9.73 -8.01
CA ALA A 117 -5.39 -10.46 -8.29
C ALA A 117 -5.62 -11.76 -9.03
N GLU A 118 -4.84 -11.96 -10.06
CA GLU A 118 -4.60 -13.24 -10.69
C GLU A 118 -3.33 -13.87 -10.07
N GLU A 119 -3.02 -15.08 -10.48
CA GLU A 119 -1.99 -15.91 -9.84
C GLU A 119 -0.59 -15.29 -9.84
N ASP A 120 -0.28 -14.48 -10.85
CA ASP A 120 1.05 -13.85 -11.05
C ASP A 120 1.19 -12.47 -10.40
N TRP A 121 0.14 -11.95 -9.79
CA TRP A 121 0.19 -10.67 -9.11
C TRP A 121 1.05 -10.73 -7.85
N ILE A 122 1.68 -9.60 -7.51
CA ILE A 122 2.54 -9.48 -6.33
C ILE A 122 2.00 -8.38 -5.41
N PHE A 123 1.91 -8.68 -4.13
CA PHE A 123 1.56 -7.72 -3.08
C PHE A 123 2.83 -7.11 -2.50
N VAL A 124 2.91 -5.78 -2.46
CA VAL A 124 4.07 -5.07 -1.92
C VAL A 124 3.68 -4.39 -0.61
N SER A 125 4.29 -4.83 0.48
CA SER A 125 3.99 -4.34 1.84
C SER A 125 5.22 -4.40 2.72
N ALA A 126 5.40 -3.38 3.55
CA ALA A 126 6.42 -3.37 4.60
C ALA A 126 5.90 -3.93 5.93
N ASP A 127 4.60 -4.26 6.02
CA ASP A 127 3.99 -4.82 7.23
C ASP A 127 4.13 -6.34 7.22
N GLU A 128 4.80 -6.88 8.25
CA GLU A 128 5.07 -8.33 8.32
C GLU A 128 3.81 -9.15 8.58
N VAL A 129 2.89 -8.65 9.40
CA VAL A 129 1.64 -9.35 9.70
C VAL A 129 0.81 -9.48 8.42
N LEU A 130 0.62 -8.37 7.71
CA LEU A 130 -0.12 -8.37 6.46
C LEU A 130 0.57 -9.25 5.41
N GLY A 131 1.90 -9.13 5.28
CA GLY A 131 2.67 -9.96 4.34
C GLY A 131 2.51 -11.45 4.60
N ASN A 132 2.50 -11.87 5.86
CA ASN A 132 2.27 -13.26 6.23
C ASN A 132 0.89 -13.75 5.80
N VAL A 133 -0.15 -12.94 6.01
CA VAL A 133 -1.51 -13.29 5.62
C VAL A 133 -1.61 -13.43 4.09
N VAL A 134 -1.00 -12.53 3.35
CA VAL A 134 -0.97 -12.58 1.88
C VAL A 134 -0.32 -13.90 1.40
N GLN A 135 0.77 -14.31 2.03
CA GLN A 135 1.45 -15.57 1.72
C GLN A 135 0.58 -16.79 2.04
N ILE A 136 -0.12 -16.77 3.18
CA ILE A 136 -1.06 -17.85 3.55
C ILE A 136 -2.17 -17.96 2.49
N GLU A 137 -2.61 -16.84 1.93
CA GLU A 137 -3.59 -16.82 0.84
C GLU A 137 -3.03 -17.31 -0.50
N GLY A 138 -1.74 -17.62 -0.58
CA GLY A 138 -1.13 -18.21 -1.76
C GLY A 138 -0.50 -17.22 -2.73
N PHE A 139 -0.35 -15.95 -2.34
CA PHE A 139 0.23 -14.91 -3.19
C PHE A 139 1.67 -14.60 -2.84
N ARG A 140 2.39 -14.04 -3.80
CA ARG A 140 3.75 -13.56 -3.61
C ARG A 140 3.75 -12.19 -2.95
N VAL A 141 4.72 -11.98 -2.06
CA VAL A 141 4.91 -10.72 -1.34
C VAL A 141 6.32 -10.21 -1.58
N ILE A 142 6.43 -8.91 -1.78
CA ILE A 142 7.71 -8.19 -1.69
C ILE A 142 7.62 -7.27 -0.47
N ASN A 143 8.52 -7.49 0.49
CA ASN A 143 8.75 -6.53 1.57
C ASN A 143 9.97 -5.70 1.20
N PRO A 144 9.81 -4.38 0.96
CA PRO A 144 10.91 -3.55 0.48
C PRO A 144 12.03 -3.35 1.50
N CYS A 145 11.78 -3.68 2.77
CA CYS A 145 12.78 -3.59 3.83
C CYS A 145 13.62 -4.85 3.98
N ASN A 146 13.25 -5.95 3.34
CA ASN A 146 14.02 -7.19 3.40
C ASN A 146 15.22 -7.11 2.46
N LYS A 147 16.41 -7.25 3.05
CA LYS A 147 17.67 -7.35 2.31
C LYS A 147 17.85 -8.78 1.81
N LYS A 148 17.51 -8.99 0.59
CA LYS A 148 17.93 -10.19 -0.15
C LYS A 148 18.25 -9.83 -1.59
#